data_db21d1338735db27cf81563646d2ad5f
#
_entry.id   db21d1338735db27cf81563646d2ad5f
#
_cell.length_a   1.000
_cell.length_b   1.000
_cell.length_c   1.000
_cell.angle_alpha   90.00
_cell.angle_beta   90.00
_cell.angle_gamma   90.00
#
_symmetry.space_group_name_H-M   'P 1'
#
loop_
_entity.id
_entity.type
_entity.pdbx_description
1 polymer ?
#
loop_
_entity_poly.entity_id
_entity_poly.type
_entity_poly.pdbx_seq_one_letter_code
_entity_poly.pdbx_strand_id
1 'polypeptide(L)'
;MKKYILLAFLLAVLTACSKGFLEEIPNSNILTPEQAEDFQRLLDNSEQVGVTGVLPQLAADEYYISTEKDWLASATATERNSYIWAKDIFGGELEINDWNAPYKSVFYANNIISEVEKQFKTGDLTSALRDIYGQALFHRAKAYFDLVKNFSVPFDALTQYTDIGVPIRKDPSIDYTSQRSSVSDCHDLIFDDLNKALTYLAYDTPLPERNRATKLAAFALLSRIYLYRREYDKAEQYADSLLNRYDKLIDYNKVSQTSNTPFTKTNDELIMYGATGVYRNSGQINSSQTVFVDSTLIKMYAPNDLRLSIYFINNGGKYTVKRGYNGTGLTPFNGFAVDEVLLNKIECLVRRDELSQASLSMERLLLNRYKTGTYNHVAFADQQSALQFVLQERRKELVWRCLRWDDIKRLNKEGKGIVLSRRLGDAVYKLEPNTPGYVFNIPQDEINRSGIIQNIR
;
A
#
# COMPACT_ATOMS: atom_id res chain seq x y z
N MET A 1 -3.29 -69.64 -34.42
CA MET A 1 -3.12 -69.31 -33.03
C MET A 1 -2.34 -68.01 -32.77
N LYS A 2 -1.16 -67.76 -33.35
CA LYS A 2 -0.39 -66.51 -33.14
C LYS A 2 -1.11 -65.22 -33.50
N LYS A 3 -1.96 -65.19 -34.54
CA LYS A 3 -2.73 -64.00 -34.95
C LYS A 3 -3.82 -63.62 -33.96
N TYR A 4 -4.43 -64.57 -33.27
CA TYR A 4 -5.49 -64.27 -32.25
C TYR A 4 -4.90 -63.81 -30.93
N ILE A 5 -3.67 -64.21 -30.61
CA ILE A 5 -2.94 -63.74 -29.42
C ILE A 5 -2.56 -62.25 -29.59
N LEU A 6 -2.14 -61.85 -30.79
CA LEU A 6 -1.79 -60.47 -31.12
C LEU A 6 -3.01 -59.53 -31.06
N LEU A 7 -4.18 -60.04 -31.52
CA LEU A 7 -5.43 -59.29 -31.50
C LEU A 7 -5.96 -59.12 -30.08
N ALA A 8 -5.84 -60.12 -29.22
CA ALA A 8 -6.21 -60.08 -27.82
C ALA A 8 -5.30 -59.10 -27.02
N PHE A 9 -4.01 -59.03 -27.36
CA PHE A 9 -3.07 -58.09 -26.76
C PHE A 9 -3.38 -56.63 -27.16
N LEU A 10 -3.77 -56.39 -28.41
CA LEU A 10 -4.15 -55.09 -28.94
C LEU A 10 -5.47 -54.56 -28.28
N LEU A 11 -6.43 -55.45 -28.01
CA LEU A 11 -7.68 -55.10 -27.32
C LEU A 11 -7.46 -54.80 -25.83
N ALA A 12 -6.50 -55.45 -25.17
CA ALA A 12 -6.17 -55.19 -23.76
C ALA A 12 -5.50 -53.85 -23.53
N VAL A 13 -4.83 -53.25 -24.54
CA VAL A 13 -4.21 -51.92 -24.42
C VAL A 13 -5.24 -50.79 -24.57
N LEU A 14 -6.40 -51.04 -25.15
CA LEU A 14 -7.45 -50.03 -25.32
C LEU A 14 -8.32 -49.78 -24.07
N THR A 15 -8.22 -50.61 -23.04
CA THR A 15 -8.99 -50.47 -21.79
C THR A 15 -8.20 -49.81 -20.65
N ALA A 16 -6.93 -49.41 -20.90
CA ALA A 16 -6.02 -48.87 -19.86
C ALA A 16 -6.16 -47.35 -19.59
N CYS A 17 -7.07 -46.65 -20.27
CA CYS A 17 -7.36 -45.27 -19.93
C CYS A 17 -8.55 -45.20 -18.97
N SER A 18 -8.31 -45.40 -17.68
CA SER A 18 -9.29 -45.03 -16.66
C SER A 18 -9.26 -43.51 -16.46
N LYS A 19 -10.45 -42.87 -16.52
CA LYS A 19 -10.59 -41.42 -16.29
C LYS A 19 -10.02 -40.98 -14.95
N GLY A 20 -9.89 -41.87 -13.96
CA GLY A 20 -9.34 -41.60 -12.64
C GLY A 20 -7.86 -41.15 -12.63
N PHE A 21 -7.05 -41.53 -13.66
CA PHE A 21 -5.64 -41.08 -13.71
C PHE A 21 -5.49 -39.60 -14.11
N LEU A 22 -6.48 -39.00 -14.76
CA LEU A 22 -6.52 -37.58 -15.11
C LEU A 22 -7.12 -36.72 -13.98
N GLU A 23 -7.73 -37.34 -12.98
CA GLU A 23 -8.33 -36.68 -11.81
C GLU A 23 -7.42 -36.80 -10.57
N GLU A 24 -6.37 -37.60 -10.60
CA GLU A 24 -5.37 -37.61 -9.52
C GLU A 24 -4.58 -36.30 -9.54
N ILE A 25 -4.76 -35.51 -8.46
CA ILE A 25 -3.96 -34.32 -8.20
C ILE A 25 -2.51 -34.75 -8.10
N PRO A 26 -1.56 -34.20 -8.91
CA PRO A 26 -0.17 -34.68 -9.00
C PRO A 26 0.65 -34.58 -7.72
N ASN A 27 0.08 -34.04 -6.65
CA ASN A 27 0.75 -33.92 -5.36
C ASN A 27 -0.28 -33.94 -4.23
N SER A 28 -0.37 -35.07 -3.51
CA SER A 28 -1.26 -35.24 -2.34
C SER A 28 -0.99 -34.29 -1.17
N ASN A 29 0.04 -33.43 -1.28
CA ASN A 29 0.37 -32.38 -0.33
C ASN A 29 -0.21 -31.02 -0.71
N ILE A 30 -0.89 -30.87 -1.85
CA ILE A 30 -1.64 -29.66 -2.17
C ILE A 30 -3.02 -29.84 -1.54
N LEU A 31 -3.17 -29.36 -0.31
CA LEU A 31 -4.47 -29.25 0.34
C LEU A 31 -5.27 -28.19 -0.42
N THR A 32 -6.33 -28.63 -1.09
CA THR A 32 -7.35 -27.69 -1.60
C THR A 32 -8.06 -27.09 -0.39
N PRO A 33 -8.03 -25.77 -0.18
CA PRO A 33 -8.72 -25.16 0.94
C PRO A 33 -10.23 -25.38 0.80
N GLU A 34 -10.83 -26.02 1.79
CA GLU A 34 -12.29 -26.31 1.81
C GLU A 34 -12.95 -25.73 3.06
N GLN A 35 -12.20 -25.59 4.14
CA GLN A 35 -12.69 -25.13 5.43
C GLN A 35 -12.36 -23.67 5.68
N ALA A 36 -13.15 -23.01 6.51
CA ALA A 36 -12.94 -21.62 6.88
C ALA A 36 -11.54 -21.34 7.43
N GLU A 37 -11.01 -22.27 8.23
CA GLU A 37 -9.66 -22.16 8.82
C GLU A 37 -8.55 -22.18 7.75
N ASP A 38 -8.71 -22.93 6.67
CA ASP A 38 -7.74 -23.00 5.58
C ASP A 38 -7.70 -21.67 4.80
N PHE A 39 -8.86 -21.12 4.51
CA PHE A 39 -8.96 -19.79 3.88
C PHE A 39 -8.37 -18.69 4.78
N GLN A 40 -8.66 -18.75 6.10
CA GLN A 40 -8.10 -17.79 7.03
C GLN A 40 -6.57 -17.90 7.11
N ARG A 41 -5.99 -19.11 7.10
CA ARG A 41 -4.54 -19.30 7.06
C ARG A 41 -3.90 -18.72 5.80
N LEU A 42 -4.59 -18.80 4.65
CA LEU A 42 -4.11 -18.15 3.41
C LEU A 42 -4.08 -16.62 3.58
N LEU A 43 -5.14 -16.02 4.12
CA LEU A 43 -5.21 -14.57 4.37
C LEU A 43 -4.23 -14.12 5.45
N ASP A 44 -3.96 -14.94 6.46
CA ASP A 44 -3.01 -14.65 7.54
C ASP A 44 -1.55 -14.69 7.08
N ASN A 45 -1.27 -15.26 5.91
CA ASN A 45 0.07 -15.28 5.33
C ASN A 45 0.44 -13.89 4.79
N SER A 46 0.86 -13.01 5.69
CA SER A 46 1.21 -11.62 5.38
C SER A 46 2.44 -11.44 4.49
N GLU A 47 3.16 -12.52 4.15
CA GLU A 47 4.23 -12.51 3.13
C GLU A 47 3.69 -12.69 1.71
N GLN A 48 2.48 -13.18 1.57
CA GLN A 48 1.83 -13.46 0.29
C GLN A 48 0.62 -12.55 0.04
N VAL A 49 -0.13 -12.20 1.10
CA VAL A 49 -1.35 -11.42 1.01
C VAL A 49 -1.15 -10.07 1.71
N GLY A 50 -1.56 -9.00 1.07
CA GLY A 50 -1.48 -7.64 1.61
C GLY A 50 -0.11 -6.97 1.49
N VAL A 51 0.91 -7.63 0.91
CA VAL A 51 2.19 -6.99 0.55
C VAL A 51 1.96 -6.00 -0.59
N THR A 52 2.57 -4.83 -0.48
CA THR A 52 2.47 -3.76 -1.49
C THR A 52 3.85 -3.41 -2.04
N GLY A 53 3.87 -2.66 -3.14
CA GLY A 53 5.10 -2.12 -3.68
C GLY A 53 5.72 -1.02 -2.80
N VAL A 54 6.97 -0.70 -3.07
CA VAL A 54 7.75 0.32 -2.36
C VAL A 54 8.36 1.37 -3.31
N LEU A 55 8.12 1.28 -4.61
CA LEU A 55 8.51 2.29 -5.59
C LEU A 55 8.11 3.71 -5.18
N PRO A 56 6.91 3.96 -4.59
CA PRO A 56 6.54 5.26 -4.07
C PRO A 56 7.54 5.83 -3.05
N GLN A 57 8.14 4.99 -2.21
CA GLN A 57 9.16 5.40 -1.24
C GLN A 57 10.48 5.75 -1.93
N LEU A 58 10.89 4.94 -2.93
CA LEU A 58 12.13 5.17 -3.68
C LEU A 58 12.08 6.47 -4.50
N ALA A 59 10.91 6.82 -5.03
CA ALA A 59 10.73 7.99 -5.87
C ALA A 59 10.43 9.28 -5.10
N ALA A 60 9.94 9.21 -3.84
CA ALA A 60 9.56 10.37 -3.04
C ALA A 60 10.76 11.17 -2.52
N ASP A 61 10.48 12.38 -2.04
CA ASP A 61 11.44 13.37 -1.53
C ASP A 61 11.73 13.23 -0.02
N GLU A 62 11.65 12.02 0.52
CA GLU A 62 11.86 11.79 1.95
C GLU A 62 13.32 11.49 2.32
N TYR A 63 14.18 11.19 1.33
CA TYR A 63 15.58 10.84 1.57
C TYR A 63 16.50 11.37 0.49
N TYR A 64 17.79 11.38 0.81
CA TYR A 64 18.85 11.62 -0.17
C TYR A 64 19.97 10.59 -0.04
N ILE A 65 20.72 10.40 -1.14
CA ILE A 65 21.94 9.61 -1.19
C ILE A 65 23.13 10.58 -1.19
N SER A 66 24.15 10.30 -0.37
CA SER A 66 25.21 11.27 -0.06
C SER A 66 26.06 11.65 -1.25
N THR A 67 26.43 10.69 -2.08
CA THR A 67 27.35 10.90 -3.22
C THR A 67 26.90 10.13 -4.45
N GLU A 68 27.40 10.51 -5.62
CA GLU A 68 27.19 9.75 -6.85
C GLU A 68 27.76 8.33 -6.74
N LYS A 69 28.91 8.16 -6.08
CA LYS A 69 29.51 6.84 -5.82
C LYS A 69 28.56 5.96 -5.00
N ASP A 70 27.93 6.52 -3.98
CA ASP A 70 26.96 5.78 -3.14
C ASP A 70 25.70 5.41 -3.95
N TRP A 71 25.25 6.30 -4.81
CA TRP A 71 24.13 6.04 -5.70
C TRP A 71 24.45 4.91 -6.70
N LEU A 72 25.61 4.94 -7.33
CA LEU A 72 26.09 3.86 -8.22
C LEU A 72 26.22 2.52 -7.49
N ALA A 73 26.51 2.55 -6.19
CA ALA A 73 26.63 1.36 -5.33
C ALA A 73 25.27 0.84 -4.80
N SER A 74 24.14 1.46 -5.15
CA SER A 74 22.81 0.92 -4.82
C SER A 74 22.63 -0.49 -5.39
N ALA A 75 21.94 -1.35 -4.65
CA ALA A 75 21.93 -2.79 -4.91
C ALA A 75 21.31 -3.14 -6.28
N THR A 76 20.29 -2.41 -6.71
CA THR A 76 19.52 -2.71 -7.92
C THR A 76 19.47 -1.53 -8.90
N ALA A 77 19.22 -1.81 -10.16
CA ALA A 77 18.96 -0.77 -11.16
C ALA A 77 17.66 -0.01 -10.81
N THR A 78 16.64 -0.73 -10.32
CA THR A 78 15.40 -0.13 -9.86
C THR A 78 15.63 0.95 -8.80
N GLU A 79 16.48 0.71 -7.81
CA GLU A 79 16.81 1.72 -6.78
C GLU A 79 17.49 2.96 -7.38
N ARG A 80 18.50 2.75 -8.24
CA ARG A 80 19.22 3.86 -8.87
C ARG A 80 18.31 4.69 -9.75
N ASN A 81 17.57 4.02 -10.62
CA ASN A 81 16.76 4.64 -11.65
C ASN A 81 15.51 5.32 -11.07
N SER A 82 14.88 4.72 -10.07
CA SER A 82 13.74 5.35 -9.36
C SER A 82 14.17 6.62 -8.63
N TYR A 83 15.37 6.63 -8.05
CA TYR A 83 15.90 7.80 -7.34
C TYR A 83 16.02 9.04 -8.23
N ILE A 84 16.41 8.88 -9.48
CA ILE A 84 16.56 9.97 -10.47
C ILE A 84 15.41 10.08 -11.45
N TRP A 85 14.34 9.32 -11.26
CA TRP A 85 13.15 9.27 -12.13
C TRP A 85 13.51 8.94 -13.58
N ALA A 86 14.43 8.02 -13.80
CA ALA A 86 14.84 7.59 -15.13
C ALA A 86 13.66 7.10 -15.98
N LYS A 87 13.77 7.22 -17.30
CA LYS A 87 12.73 6.77 -18.24
C LYS A 87 12.47 5.27 -18.15
N ASP A 88 13.50 4.46 -18.02
CA ASP A 88 13.41 3.03 -17.67
C ASP A 88 13.85 2.87 -16.20
N ILE A 89 12.87 2.65 -15.32
CA ILE A 89 13.16 2.52 -13.89
C ILE A 89 13.73 1.16 -13.53
N PHE A 90 13.44 0.12 -14.31
CA PHE A 90 13.85 -1.24 -13.98
C PHE A 90 15.24 -1.61 -14.55
N GLY A 91 15.68 -0.94 -15.64
CA GLY A 91 16.99 -1.18 -16.21
C GLY A 91 17.23 -2.63 -16.61
N GLY A 92 16.21 -3.31 -17.10
CA GLY A 92 16.26 -4.71 -17.50
C GLY A 92 16.03 -5.71 -16.36
N GLU A 93 15.77 -5.28 -15.13
CA GLU A 93 15.39 -6.18 -14.04
C GLU A 93 14.00 -6.79 -14.31
N LEU A 94 13.86 -8.06 -13.97
CA LEU A 94 12.66 -8.86 -14.12
C LEU A 94 12.03 -9.16 -12.75
N GLU A 95 10.82 -9.70 -12.76
CA GLU A 95 10.10 -10.11 -11.55
C GLU A 95 9.91 -9.00 -10.52
N ILE A 96 9.54 -7.82 -10.99
CA ILE A 96 9.35 -6.64 -10.14
C ILE A 96 8.27 -6.87 -9.09
N ASN A 97 8.69 -6.89 -7.84
CA ASN A 97 7.81 -7.20 -6.71
C ASN A 97 6.66 -6.19 -6.56
N ASP A 98 6.86 -4.94 -6.95
CA ASP A 98 5.84 -3.87 -6.89
C ASP A 98 4.64 -4.16 -7.80
N TRP A 99 4.82 -4.94 -8.86
CA TRP A 99 3.77 -5.45 -9.73
C TRP A 99 3.28 -6.83 -9.26
N ASN A 100 4.22 -7.73 -8.99
CA ASN A 100 3.92 -9.13 -8.74
C ASN A 100 3.23 -9.37 -7.40
N ALA A 101 3.64 -8.68 -6.31
CA ALA A 101 3.08 -8.91 -4.98
C ALA A 101 1.59 -8.50 -4.89
N PRO A 102 1.13 -7.33 -5.39
CA PRO A 102 -0.29 -7.03 -5.44
C PRO A 102 -1.09 -8.02 -6.29
N TYR A 103 -0.60 -8.42 -7.49
CA TYR A 103 -1.30 -9.44 -8.30
C TYR A 103 -1.35 -10.81 -7.63
N LYS A 104 -0.32 -11.18 -6.85
CA LYS A 104 -0.34 -12.39 -6.03
C LYS A 104 -1.44 -12.31 -4.96
N SER A 105 -1.59 -11.15 -4.32
CA SER A 105 -2.68 -10.89 -3.39
C SER A 105 -4.06 -11.02 -4.07
N VAL A 106 -4.20 -10.48 -5.29
CA VAL A 106 -5.41 -10.65 -6.13
C VAL A 106 -5.70 -12.12 -6.40
N PHE A 107 -4.67 -12.90 -6.76
CA PHE A 107 -4.83 -14.34 -7.02
C PHE A 107 -5.37 -15.10 -5.81
N TYR A 108 -4.76 -14.91 -4.63
CA TYR A 108 -5.25 -15.56 -3.41
C TYR A 108 -6.67 -15.11 -3.04
N ALA A 109 -6.95 -13.81 -3.16
CA ALA A 109 -8.28 -13.28 -2.89
C ALA A 109 -9.33 -13.86 -3.86
N ASN A 110 -9.02 -13.95 -5.17
CA ASN A 110 -9.93 -14.54 -6.17
C ASN A 110 -10.24 -16.01 -5.89
N ASN A 111 -9.24 -16.80 -5.47
CA ASN A 111 -9.46 -18.20 -5.10
C ASN A 111 -10.47 -18.31 -3.95
N ILE A 112 -10.28 -17.51 -2.89
CA ILE A 112 -11.17 -17.52 -1.73
C ILE A 112 -12.57 -17.02 -2.14
N ILE A 113 -12.65 -15.90 -2.86
CA ILE A 113 -13.93 -15.32 -3.32
C ILE A 113 -14.71 -16.33 -4.16
N SER A 114 -14.05 -16.95 -5.15
CA SER A 114 -14.67 -17.93 -6.04
C SER A 114 -15.22 -19.14 -5.27
N GLU A 115 -14.44 -19.66 -4.31
CA GLU A 115 -14.84 -20.83 -3.54
C GLU A 115 -15.98 -20.52 -2.56
N VAL A 116 -15.90 -19.40 -1.87
CA VAL A 116 -16.97 -18.95 -0.96
C VAL A 116 -18.26 -18.65 -1.75
N GLU A 117 -18.17 -18.04 -2.95
CA GLU A 117 -19.33 -17.78 -3.80
C GLU A 117 -20.01 -19.06 -4.31
N LYS A 118 -19.28 -20.17 -4.49
CA LYS A 118 -19.89 -21.48 -4.78
C LYS A 118 -20.70 -21.97 -3.58
N GLN A 119 -20.15 -21.81 -2.36
CA GLN A 119 -20.84 -22.23 -1.14
C GLN A 119 -22.10 -21.36 -0.86
N PHE A 120 -22.09 -20.08 -1.24
CA PHE A 120 -23.31 -19.24 -1.20
C PHE A 120 -24.47 -19.82 -2.00
N LYS A 121 -24.18 -20.49 -3.12
CA LYS A 121 -25.21 -21.08 -4.00
C LYS A 121 -25.79 -22.39 -3.46
N THR A 122 -25.08 -23.05 -2.56
CA THR A 122 -25.44 -24.39 -2.04
C THR A 122 -26.06 -24.37 -0.65
N GLY A 123 -26.00 -23.24 0.08
CA GLY A 123 -26.58 -23.16 1.44
C GLY A 123 -26.18 -21.89 2.18
N ASP A 124 -26.50 -21.84 3.46
CA ASP A 124 -26.19 -20.71 4.32
C ASP A 124 -24.71 -20.73 4.73
N LEU A 125 -24.02 -19.61 4.50
CA LEU A 125 -22.65 -19.43 4.97
C LEU A 125 -22.61 -19.24 6.48
N THR A 126 -21.60 -19.85 7.10
CA THR A 126 -21.25 -19.57 8.49
C THR A 126 -20.78 -18.10 8.64
N SER A 127 -20.89 -17.57 9.86
CA SER A 127 -20.38 -16.23 10.17
C SER A 127 -18.88 -16.09 9.87
N ALA A 128 -18.10 -17.15 10.11
CA ALA A 128 -16.66 -17.20 9.81
C ALA A 128 -16.38 -17.07 8.30
N LEU A 129 -17.09 -17.81 7.45
CA LEU A 129 -16.93 -17.71 5.99
C LEU A 129 -17.37 -16.35 5.45
N ARG A 130 -18.41 -15.73 6.04
CA ARG A 130 -18.81 -14.38 5.68
C ARG A 130 -17.70 -13.37 5.96
N ASP A 131 -17.07 -13.43 7.14
CA ASP A 131 -15.96 -12.55 7.51
C ASP A 131 -14.75 -12.77 6.60
N ILE A 132 -14.37 -14.02 6.33
CA ILE A 132 -13.29 -14.38 5.42
C ILE A 132 -13.53 -13.84 3.99
N TYR A 133 -14.77 -13.93 3.51
CA TYR A 133 -15.15 -13.34 2.23
C TYR A 133 -14.96 -11.83 2.22
N GLY A 134 -15.37 -11.15 3.30
CA GLY A 134 -15.13 -9.72 3.48
C GLY A 134 -13.65 -9.37 3.51
N GLN A 135 -12.83 -10.16 4.19
CA GLN A 135 -11.37 -9.98 4.22
C GLN A 135 -10.75 -10.18 2.82
N ALA A 136 -11.17 -11.20 2.06
CA ALA A 136 -10.67 -11.45 0.72
C ALA A 136 -11.01 -10.30 -0.25
N LEU A 137 -12.24 -9.79 -0.22
CA LEU A 137 -12.66 -8.61 -0.99
C LEU A 137 -11.82 -7.38 -0.62
N PHE A 138 -11.59 -7.13 0.66
CA PHE A 138 -10.74 -6.04 1.13
C PHE A 138 -9.30 -6.14 0.58
N HIS A 139 -8.69 -7.32 0.63
CA HIS A 139 -7.33 -7.54 0.13
C HIS A 139 -7.24 -7.35 -1.38
N ARG A 140 -8.25 -7.78 -2.14
CA ARG A 140 -8.33 -7.56 -3.58
C ARG A 140 -8.44 -6.07 -3.92
N ALA A 141 -9.31 -5.35 -3.23
CA ALA A 141 -9.47 -3.91 -3.40
C ALA A 141 -8.17 -3.15 -3.09
N LYS A 142 -7.51 -3.48 -1.96
CA LYS A 142 -6.23 -2.88 -1.57
C LYS A 142 -5.15 -3.12 -2.62
N ALA A 143 -5.05 -4.34 -3.13
CA ALA A 143 -4.07 -4.71 -4.16
C ALA A 143 -4.32 -3.94 -5.47
N TYR A 144 -5.57 -3.83 -5.93
CA TYR A 144 -5.90 -3.04 -7.12
C TYR A 144 -5.67 -1.55 -6.93
N PHE A 145 -5.93 -1.01 -5.74
CA PHE A 145 -5.59 0.38 -5.47
C PHE A 145 -4.08 0.62 -5.54
N ASP A 146 -3.26 -0.26 -4.99
CA ASP A 146 -1.80 -0.17 -5.11
C ASP A 146 -1.33 -0.25 -6.57
N LEU A 147 -1.91 -1.14 -7.36
CA LEU A 147 -1.58 -1.27 -8.79
C LEU A 147 -1.98 -0.01 -9.58
N VAL A 148 -3.24 0.43 -9.48
CA VAL A 148 -3.74 1.55 -10.30
C VAL A 148 -3.05 2.86 -9.93
N LYS A 149 -2.83 3.14 -8.65
CA LYS A 149 -2.16 4.38 -8.24
C LYS A 149 -0.69 4.46 -8.68
N ASN A 150 -0.01 3.33 -8.85
CA ASN A 150 1.41 3.25 -9.21
C ASN A 150 1.65 3.12 -10.71
N PHE A 151 0.82 2.33 -11.40
CA PHE A 151 1.02 1.95 -12.80
C PHE A 151 0.03 2.61 -13.76
N SER A 152 -0.73 3.58 -13.29
CA SER A 152 -1.61 4.42 -14.13
C SER A 152 -1.37 5.89 -13.85
N VAL A 153 -1.86 6.74 -14.74
CA VAL A 153 -1.83 8.19 -14.51
C VAL A 153 -2.58 8.55 -13.22
N PRO A 154 -2.19 9.62 -12.51
CA PRO A 154 -2.91 10.07 -11.34
C PRO A 154 -4.38 10.32 -11.66
N PHE A 155 -5.28 9.85 -10.80
CA PHE A 155 -6.71 9.95 -11.00
C PHE A 155 -7.15 11.36 -11.40
N ASP A 156 -7.94 11.44 -12.47
CA ASP A 156 -8.61 12.66 -12.94
C ASP A 156 -10.06 12.33 -13.32
N ALA A 157 -11.01 13.06 -12.73
CA ALA A 157 -12.43 12.82 -12.94
C ALA A 157 -12.86 13.05 -14.41
N LEU A 158 -12.15 13.89 -15.14
CA LEU A 158 -12.46 14.20 -16.53
C LEU A 158 -11.96 13.15 -17.52
N THR A 159 -10.86 12.46 -17.20
CA THR A 159 -10.18 11.53 -18.13
C THR A 159 -10.21 10.07 -17.70
N GLN A 160 -10.73 9.75 -16.50
CA GLN A 160 -10.71 8.40 -15.90
C GLN A 160 -11.28 7.29 -16.81
N TYR A 161 -12.22 7.61 -17.69
CA TYR A 161 -12.85 6.65 -18.60
C TYR A 161 -11.96 6.29 -19.80
N THR A 162 -11.01 7.15 -20.15
CA THR A 162 -10.08 6.98 -21.26
C THR A 162 -8.64 6.72 -20.79
N ASP A 163 -8.30 7.11 -19.57
CA ASP A 163 -7.02 6.84 -18.97
C ASP A 163 -6.84 5.33 -18.77
N ILE A 164 -5.69 4.81 -19.22
CA ILE A 164 -5.39 3.39 -19.16
C ILE A 164 -5.01 3.00 -17.73
N GLY A 165 -5.79 2.10 -17.15
CA GLY A 165 -5.59 1.49 -15.84
C GLY A 165 -4.65 0.29 -15.89
N VAL A 166 -5.00 -0.76 -15.15
CA VAL A 166 -4.26 -2.03 -15.06
C VAL A 166 -5.15 -3.21 -15.47
N PRO A 167 -4.59 -4.38 -15.82
CA PRO A 167 -5.38 -5.57 -16.09
C PRO A 167 -6.24 -5.98 -14.89
N ILE A 168 -7.54 -6.08 -15.08
CA ILE A 168 -8.48 -6.61 -14.07
C ILE A 168 -8.61 -8.12 -14.24
N ARG A 169 -8.34 -8.85 -13.16
CA ARG A 169 -8.49 -10.31 -13.08
C ARG A 169 -9.44 -10.64 -11.94
N LYS A 170 -10.58 -11.24 -12.28
CA LYS A 170 -11.61 -11.68 -11.30
C LYS A 170 -11.66 -13.19 -11.16
N ASP A 171 -11.09 -13.92 -12.13
CA ASP A 171 -11.04 -15.36 -12.15
C ASP A 171 -9.72 -15.86 -11.52
N PRO A 172 -9.73 -16.91 -10.69
CA PRO A 172 -8.51 -17.50 -10.13
C PRO A 172 -7.66 -18.28 -11.14
N SER A 173 -8.16 -18.52 -12.39
CA SER A 173 -7.39 -19.19 -13.43
C SER A 173 -6.10 -18.44 -13.76
N ILE A 174 -5.03 -19.20 -14.05
CA ILE A 174 -3.74 -18.68 -14.48
C ILE A 174 -3.58 -18.67 -16.01
N ASP A 175 -4.49 -19.31 -16.72
CA ASP A 175 -4.35 -19.65 -18.15
C ASP A 175 -4.85 -18.58 -19.11
N TYR A 176 -5.22 -17.40 -18.62
CA TYR A 176 -5.69 -16.31 -19.47
C TYR A 176 -4.92 -15.01 -19.26
N THR A 177 -4.79 -14.23 -20.33
CA THR A 177 -4.25 -12.87 -20.28
C THR A 177 -5.39 -11.85 -20.29
N SER A 178 -5.27 -10.82 -19.47
CA SER A 178 -6.21 -9.70 -19.46
C SER A 178 -5.54 -8.46 -20.03
N GLN A 179 -6.24 -7.75 -20.90
CA GLN A 179 -5.82 -6.42 -21.34
C GLN A 179 -6.01 -5.39 -20.24
N ARG A 180 -5.39 -4.24 -20.35
CA ARG A 180 -5.54 -3.15 -19.41
C ARG A 180 -6.96 -2.59 -19.49
N SER A 181 -7.58 -2.38 -18.35
CA SER A 181 -8.89 -1.72 -18.19
C SER A 181 -8.72 -0.21 -18.10
N SER A 182 -9.81 0.55 -18.07
CA SER A 182 -9.73 1.99 -17.76
C SER A 182 -9.41 2.23 -16.27
N VAL A 183 -8.95 3.43 -15.95
CA VAL A 183 -8.79 3.86 -14.55
C VAL A 183 -10.15 3.82 -13.83
N SER A 184 -11.24 4.20 -14.51
CA SER A 184 -12.59 4.10 -13.97
C SER A 184 -12.97 2.68 -13.59
N ASP A 185 -12.82 1.71 -14.52
CA ASP A 185 -13.15 0.29 -14.24
C ASP A 185 -12.37 -0.25 -13.04
N CYS A 186 -11.08 0.15 -12.91
CA CYS A 186 -10.27 -0.25 -11.76
C CYS A 186 -10.85 0.31 -10.45
N HIS A 187 -11.23 1.58 -10.42
CA HIS A 187 -11.82 2.20 -9.24
C HIS A 187 -13.22 1.64 -8.92
N ASP A 188 -14.03 1.36 -9.95
CA ASP A 188 -15.35 0.75 -9.77
C ASP A 188 -15.24 -0.62 -9.09
N LEU A 189 -14.30 -1.47 -9.54
CA LEU A 189 -14.02 -2.74 -8.88
C LEU A 189 -13.57 -2.56 -7.43
N ILE A 190 -12.68 -1.60 -7.17
CA ILE A 190 -12.17 -1.31 -5.82
C ILE A 190 -13.32 -0.91 -4.89
N PHE A 191 -14.22 -0.03 -5.34
CA PHE A 191 -15.35 0.41 -4.54
C PHE A 191 -16.41 -0.67 -4.35
N ASP A 192 -16.69 -1.46 -5.38
CA ASP A 192 -17.60 -2.61 -5.28
C ASP A 192 -17.12 -3.62 -4.24
N ASP A 193 -15.83 -3.95 -4.29
CA ASP A 193 -15.21 -4.87 -3.33
C ASP A 193 -15.25 -4.31 -1.91
N LEU A 194 -14.91 -3.03 -1.69
CA LEU A 194 -14.91 -2.42 -0.36
C LEU A 194 -16.33 -2.28 0.21
N ASN A 195 -17.32 -1.92 -0.60
CA ASN A 195 -18.70 -1.83 -0.16
C ASN A 195 -19.26 -3.22 0.24
N LYS A 196 -18.94 -4.25 -0.55
CA LYS A 196 -19.26 -5.63 -0.18
C LYS A 196 -18.49 -6.06 1.08
N ALA A 197 -17.20 -5.76 1.17
CA ALA A 197 -16.40 -6.07 2.35
C ALA A 197 -17.01 -5.49 3.62
N LEU A 198 -17.46 -4.22 3.60
CA LEU A 198 -18.15 -3.60 4.75
C LEU A 198 -19.42 -4.32 5.18
N THR A 199 -20.11 -5.01 4.26
CA THR A 199 -21.30 -5.81 4.57
C THR A 199 -20.94 -7.13 5.27
N TYR A 200 -19.81 -7.75 4.89
CA TYR A 200 -19.45 -9.09 5.33
C TYR A 200 -18.45 -9.11 6.50
N LEU A 201 -17.56 -8.11 6.63
CA LEU A 201 -16.64 -8.01 7.75
C LEU A 201 -17.38 -7.95 9.09
N ALA A 202 -17.00 -8.82 10.02
CA ALA A 202 -17.70 -8.97 11.29
C ALA A 202 -17.28 -7.91 12.32
N TYR A 203 -16.00 -7.49 12.30
CA TYR A 203 -15.41 -6.71 13.38
C TYR A 203 -15.32 -5.22 13.03
N ASP A 204 -15.69 -4.37 13.98
CA ASP A 204 -15.58 -2.90 13.91
C ASP A 204 -14.62 -2.32 14.94
N THR A 205 -13.76 -3.16 15.52
CA THR A 205 -12.63 -2.81 16.38
C THR A 205 -11.36 -3.50 15.88
N PRO A 206 -10.16 -2.98 16.20
CA PRO A 206 -8.92 -3.65 15.83
C PRO A 206 -8.80 -5.01 16.51
N LEU A 207 -8.38 -6.04 15.76
CA LEU A 207 -8.14 -7.38 16.27
C LEU A 207 -6.72 -7.50 16.86
N PRO A 208 -6.47 -8.48 17.74
CA PRO A 208 -5.09 -8.84 18.13
C PRO A 208 -4.23 -9.19 16.90
N GLU A 209 -4.79 -9.95 15.95
CA GLU A 209 -4.20 -10.27 14.65
C GLU A 209 -4.35 -9.07 13.70
N ARG A 210 -3.42 -8.10 13.82
CA ARG A 210 -3.46 -6.83 13.06
C ARG A 210 -3.32 -6.99 11.54
N ASN A 211 -3.01 -8.16 11.03
CA ASN A 211 -3.01 -8.48 9.60
C ASN A 211 -4.40 -8.80 9.04
N ARG A 212 -5.39 -9.07 9.88
CA ARG A 212 -6.77 -9.34 9.47
C ARG A 212 -7.54 -8.04 9.24
N ALA A 213 -8.22 -7.96 8.11
CA ALA A 213 -9.05 -6.80 7.79
C ALA A 213 -10.29 -6.73 8.67
N THR A 214 -10.62 -5.52 9.09
CA THR A 214 -11.85 -5.18 9.84
C THR A 214 -12.59 -4.06 9.13
N LYS A 215 -13.82 -3.73 9.54
CA LYS A 215 -14.53 -2.56 9.00
C LYS A 215 -13.72 -1.27 9.16
N LEU A 216 -12.93 -1.15 10.23
CA LEU A 216 -12.04 0.00 10.40
C LEU A 216 -10.98 0.08 9.30
N ALA A 217 -10.38 -1.06 8.91
CA ALA A 217 -9.41 -1.10 7.82
C ALA A 217 -10.07 -0.70 6.48
N ALA A 218 -11.30 -1.14 6.23
CA ALA A 218 -12.06 -0.76 5.04
C ALA A 218 -12.40 0.75 5.03
N PHE A 219 -12.81 1.33 6.15
CA PHE A 219 -13.03 2.77 6.27
C PHE A 219 -11.74 3.57 6.08
N ALA A 220 -10.63 3.12 6.65
CA ALA A 220 -9.33 3.77 6.48
C ALA A 220 -8.88 3.75 5.00
N LEU A 221 -9.03 2.62 4.32
CA LEU A 221 -8.70 2.51 2.89
C LEU A 221 -9.62 3.39 2.04
N LEU A 222 -10.93 3.42 2.29
CA LEU A 222 -11.86 4.31 1.58
C LEU A 222 -11.51 5.78 1.79
N SER A 223 -11.22 6.20 3.04
CA SER A 223 -10.76 7.57 3.33
C SER A 223 -9.49 7.91 2.54
N ARG A 224 -8.50 7.01 2.50
CA ARG A 224 -7.25 7.17 1.73
C ARG A 224 -7.51 7.28 0.23
N ILE A 225 -8.36 6.41 -0.34
CA ILE A 225 -8.70 6.42 -1.77
C ILE A 225 -9.41 7.71 -2.15
N TYR A 226 -10.42 8.13 -1.39
CA TYR A 226 -11.15 9.36 -1.68
C TYR A 226 -10.29 10.61 -1.50
N LEU A 227 -9.37 10.64 -0.52
CA LEU A 227 -8.37 11.70 -0.40
C LEU A 227 -7.44 11.73 -1.63
N TYR A 228 -6.95 10.58 -2.09
CA TYR A 228 -6.13 10.47 -3.30
C TYR A 228 -6.88 10.97 -4.55
N ARG A 229 -8.17 10.67 -4.65
CA ARG A 229 -9.05 11.13 -5.74
C ARG A 229 -9.46 12.60 -5.59
N ARG A 230 -9.14 13.24 -4.47
CA ARG A 230 -9.56 14.63 -4.14
C ARG A 230 -11.07 14.78 -3.96
N GLU A 231 -11.75 13.70 -3.58
CA GLU A 231 -13.17 13.66 -3.20
C GLU A 231 -13.28 13.85 -1.68
N TYR A 232 -13.03 15.08 -1.22
CA TYR A 232 -12.79 15.38 0.20
C TYR A 232 -13.99 15.10 1.11
N ASP A 233 -15.21 15.36 0.65
CA ASP A 233 -16.44 15.08 1.42
C ASP A 233 -16.56 13.60 1.77
N LYS A 234 -16.29 12.71 0.80
CA LYS A 234 -16.29 11.27 1.02
C LYS A 234 -15.10 10.81 1.86
N ALA A 235 -13.93 11.41 1.66
CA ALA A 235 -12.75 11.13 2.49
C ALA A 235 -13.02 11.42 3.95
N GLU A 236 -13.65 12.55 4.27
CA GLU A 236 -14.09 12.93 5.62
C GLU A 236 -15.15 11.98 6.17
N GLN A 237 -16.18 11.64 5.39
CA GLN A 237 -17.25 10.73 5.79
C GLN A 237 -16.70 9.37 6.27
N TYR A 238 -15.74 8.81 5.54
CA TYR A 238 -15.13 7.53 5.92
C TYR A 238 -14.11 7.68 7.06
N ALA A 239 -13.41 8.82 7.16
CA ALA A 239 -12.61 9.13 8.31
C ALA A 239 -13.46 9.21 9.59
N ASP A 240 -14.60 9.89 9.55
CA ASP A 240 -15.57 9.95 10.64
C ASP A 240 -16.15 8.58 10.99
N SER A 241 -16.46 7.77 9.97
CA SER A 241 -16.95 6.41 10.19
C SER A 241 -15.98 5.57 11.01
N LEU A 242 -14.67 5.78 10.83
CA LEU A 242 -13.63 5.13 11.63
C LEU A 242 -13.47 5.79 13.00
N LEU A 243 -13.22 7.10 13.03
CA LEU A 243 -12.83 7.84 14.24
C LEU A 243 -13.92 7.84 15.32
N ASN A 244 -15.20 7.77 14.92
CA ASN A 244 -16.33 7.62 15.86
C ASN A 244 -16.38 6.22 16.52
N ARG A 245 -15.67 5.21 15.99
CA ARG A 245 -15.59 3.84 16.52
C ARG A 245 -14.28 3.59 17.25
N TYR A 246 -13.21 4.12 16.70
CA TYR A 246 -11.86 3.91 17.23
C TYR A 246 -10.95 5.09 16.89
N ASP A 247 -10.46 5.78 17.93
CA ASP A 247 -9.73 7.04 17.78
C ASP A 247 -8.48 7.14 18.65
N LYS A 248 -7.95 6.01 19.12
CA LYS A 248 -6.80 5.98 20.02
C LYS A 248 -5.53 6.47 19.35
N LEU A 249 -4.80 7.34 20.04
CA LEU A 249 -3.46 7.82 19.68
C LEU A 249 -2.43 7.35 20.70
N ILE A 250 -1.21 7.11 20.24
CA ILE A 250 -0.07 6.82 21.10
C ILE A 250 0.44 8.15 21.68
N ASP A 251 0.57 8.21 23.00
CA ASP A 251 1.29 9.28 23.66
C ASP A 251 2.80 9.07 23.55
N TYR A 252 3.48 9.87 22.74
CA TYR A 252 4.91 9.73 22.47
C TYR A 252 5.78 10.06 23.69
N ASN A 253 5.23 10.70 24.72
CA ASN A 253 5.92 10.86 26.00
C ASN A 253 6.16 9.52 26.72
N LYS A 254 5.39 8.48 26.37
CA LYS A 254 5.52 7.11 26.90
C LYS A 254 6.31 6.17 25.98
N VAL A 255 6.76 6.65 24.81
CA VAL A 255 7.53 5.89 23.84
C VAL A 255 9.03 6.10 24.06
N SER A 256 9.81 5.04 23.98
CA SER A 256 11.27 5.11 24.13
C SER A 256 11.89 5.91 22.99
N GLN A 257 12.53 7.02 23.32
CA GLN A 257 13.27 7.85 22.36
C GLN A 257 14.62 7.24 21.96
N THR A 258 15.15 6.29 22.75
CA THR A 258 16.46 5.65 22.50
C THR A 258 16.34 4.30 21.81
N SER A 259 15.18 3.64 21.87
CA SER A 259 14.95 2.38 21.17
C SER A 259 15.04 2.54 19.65
N ASN A 260 15.64 1.57 18.97
CA ASN A 260 15.62 1.48 17.51
C ASN A 260 14.32 0.85 16.97
N THR A 261 13.53 0.24 17.85
CA THR A 261 12.23 -0.36 17.59
C THR A 261 11.19 0.22 18.56
N PRO A 262 10.84 1.51 18.43
CA PRO A 262 10.02 2.21 19.43
C PRO A 262 8.57 1.71 19.49
N PHE A 263 8.08 1.08 18.43
CA PHE A 263 6.70 0.63 18.32
C PHE A 263 6.58 -0.89 18.25
N THR A 264 5.46 -1.42 18.75
CA THR A 264 5.06 -2.82 18.58
C THR A 264 4.11 -2.97 17.39
N LYS A 265 3.98 -4.18 16.86
CA LYS A 265 2.99 -4.49 15.80
C LYS A 265 1.53 -4.50 16.31
N THR A 266 1.32 -4.31 17.59
CA THR A 266 0.00 -4.33 18.26
C THR A 266 -0.27 -3.06 19.06
N ASN A 267 0.43 -1.94 18.73
CA ASN A 267 0.20 -0.68 19.41
C ASN A 267 -1.24 -0.17 19.19
N ASP A 268 -1.71 0.66 20.11
CA ASP A 268 -3.11 1.11 20.15
C ASP A 268 -3.51 1.96 18.94
N GLU A 269 -2.58 2.64 18.30
CA GLU A 269 -2.86 3.48 17.13
C GLU A 269 -3.03 2.67 15.84
N LEU A 270 -2.49 1.45 15.80
CA LEU A 270 -2.50 0.59 14.65
C LEU A 270 -3.89 -0.03 14.42
N ILE A 271 -4.48 0.20 13.25
CA ILE A 271 -5.74 -0.40 12.81
C ILE A 271 -5.46 -1.73 12.12
N MET A 272 -4.61 -1.71 11.10
CA MET A 272 -4.23 -2.91 10.35
C MET A 272 -2.75 -2.85 9.97
N TYR A 273 -2.06 -3.94 10.21
CA TYR A 273 -0.68 -4.13 9.79
C TYR A 273 -0.59 -4.22 8.25
N GLY A 274 0.45 -3.63 7.69
CA GLY A 274 0.80 -3.75 6.28
C GLY A 274 2.29 -3.56 6.09
N ALA A 275 2.86 -4.38 5.20
CA ALA A 275 4.26 -4.33 4.84
C ALA A 275 4.43 -4.09 3.34
N THR A 276 5.57 -3.55 2.96
CA THR A 276 5.97 -3.39 1.57
C THR A 276 6.98 -4.46 1.15
N GLY A 277 7.24 -4.57 -0.15
CA GLY A 277 8.46 -5.18 -0.64
C GLY A 277 9.71 -4.50 -0.08
N VAL A 278 10.87 -5.08 -0.33
CA VAL A 278 12.15 -4.60 0.21
C VAL A 278 13.09 -4.21 -0.92
N TYR A 279 13.52 -2.95 -0.90
CA TYR A 279 14.75 -2.50 -1.53
C TYR A 279 15.69 -1.97 -0.43
N ARG A 280 17.00 -2.07 -0.63
CA ARG A 280 17.96 -1.66 0.38
C ARG A 280 17.82 -0.19 0.77
N ASN A 281 17.59 0.68 -0.21
CA ASN A 281 17.49 2.13 0.03
C ASN A 281 16.15 2.54 0.68
N SER A 282 15.10 1.72 0.60
CA SER A 282 13.80 1.96 1.25
C SER A 282 13.68 1.31 2.62
N GLY A 283 14.56 0.35 2.95
CA GLY A 283 14.53 -0.35 4.22
C GLY A 283 14.74 0.60 5.41
N GLN A 284 14.12 0.26 6.53
CA GLN A 284 14.34 0.99 7.79
C GLN A 284 15.68 0.57 8.38
N ILE A 285 16.76 1.21 7.91
CA ILE A 285 18.14 0.87 8.26
C ILE A 285 18.68 1.92 9.21
N ASN A 286 18.78 1.57 10.48
CA ASN A 286 19.31 2.44 11.53
C ASN A 286 20.78 2.83 11.33
N SER A 287 21.53 2.07 10.56
CA SER A 287 22.98 2.19 10.40
C SER A 287 23.41 2.53 8.96
N SER A 288 22.50 3.01 8.11
CA SER A 288 22.90 3.47 6.77
C SER A 288 23.96 4.54 6.85
N GLN A 289 24.99 4.42 6.01
CA GLN A 289 26.05 5.44 5.84
C GLN A 289 25.94 6.16 4.50
N THR A 290 24.97 5.80 3.69
CA THR A 290 24.81 6.28 2.31
C THR A 290 23.44 6.89 2.03
N VAL A 291 22.40 6.44 2.74
CA VAL A 291 21.01 6.89 2.58
C VAL A 291 20.57 7.60 3.85
N PHE A 292 20.19 8.85 3.74
CA PHE A 292 19.79 9.70 4.87
C PHE A 292 18.43 10.36 4.60
N VAL A 293 17.72 10.65 5.68
CA VAL A 293 16.45 11.40 5.63
C VAL A 293 16.70 12.80 5.08
N ASP A 294 15.77 13.29 4.25
CA ASP A 294 15.86 14.63 3.67
C ASP A 294 16.05 15.72 4.74
N SER A 295 17.04 16.56 4.55
CA SER A 295 17.39 17.57 5.53
C SER A 295 16.35 18.67 5.67
N THR A 296 15.54 18.93 4.64
CA THR A 296 14.45 19.91 4.70
C THR A 296 13.31 19.37 5.54
N LEU A 297 13.05 18.08 5.46
CA LEU A 297 12.08 17.40 6.33
C LEU A 297 12.53 17.42 7.80
N ILE A 298 13.80 17.11 8.08
CA ILE A 298 14.34 17.14 9.44
C ILE A 298 14.19 18.54 10.07
N LYS A 299 14.40 19.60 9.31
CA LYS A 299 14.26 21.00 9.80
C LYS A 299 12.82 21.40 10.14
N MET A 300 11.82 20.62 9.74
CA MET A 300 10.41 20.88 10.09
C MET A 300 10.09 20.49 11.55
N TYR A 301 10.90 19.62 12.17
CA TYR A 301 10.65 19.19 13.54
C TYR A 301 11.22 20.20 14.54
N ALA A 302 10.37 20.71 15.42
CA ALA A 302 10.81 21.57 16.53
C ALA A 302 11.62 20.74 17.56
N PRO A 303 12.48 21.37 18.39
CA PRO A 303 13.30 20.66 19.38
C PRO A 303 12.49 19.87 20.43
N ASN A 304 11.26 20.27 20.69
CA ASN A 304 10.32 19.61 21.61
C ASN A 304 9.35 18.63 20.90
N ASP A 305 9.47 18.46 19.60
CA ASP A 305 8.73 17.45 18.80
C ASP A 305 9.40 16.09 18.97
N LEU A 306 8.76 15.20 19.71
CA LEU A 306 9.29 13.88 20.06
C LEU A 306 9.46 12.97 18.84
N ARG A 307 8.76 13.24 17.72
CA ARG A 307 8.92 12.48 16.48
C ARG A 307 10.36 12.53 15.98
N LEU A 308 11.08 13.62 16.18
CA LEU A 308 12.48 13.74 15.77
C LEU A 308 13.38 12.64 16.37
N SER A 309 13.21 12.36 17.66
CA SER A 309 13.99 11.34 18.37
C SER A 309 13.39 9.94 18.27
N ILE A 310 12.07 9.81 18.08
CA ILE A 310 11.38 8.52 17.99
C ILE A 310 11.49 7.93 16.58
N TYR A 311 11.42 8.75 15.54
CA TYR A 311 11.50 8.27 14.15
C TYR A 311 12.91 8.13 13.61
N PHE A 312 13.88 8.88 14.15
CA PHE A 312 15.20 9.00 13.55
C PHE A 312 16.33 8.79 14.53
N ILE A 313 17.50 8.43 13.97
CA ILE A 313 18.79 8.42 14.65
C ILE A 313 19.61 9.56 14.06
N ASN A 314 20.16 10.40 14.93
CA ASN A 314 21.10 11.44 14.53
C ASN A 314 22.54 10.88 14.48
N ASN A 315 23.12 10.84 13.31
CA ASN A 315 24.48 10.40 13.03
C ASN A 315 25.36 11.60 12.67
N GLY A 316 25.65 12.46 13.63
CA GLY A 316 26.48 13.65 13.39
C GLY A 316 25.82 14.70 12.48
N GLY A 317 24.53 14.92 12.60
CA GLY A 317 23.73 15.85 11.78
C GLY A 317 23.07 15.23 10.56
N LYS A 318 23.42 13.98 10.20
CA LYS A 318 22.71 13.19 9.21
C LYS A 318 21.76 12.23 9.91
N TYR A 319 20.54 12.10 9.42
CA TYR A 319 19.50 11.31 10.09
C TYR A 319 19.16 10.05 9.29
N THR A 320 18.99 8.93 10.00
CA THR A 320 18.50 7.67 9.45
C THR A 320 17.23 7.28 10.16
N VAL A 321 16.37 6.49 9.49
CA VAL A 321 15.07 6.09 10.05
C VAL A 321 15.21 4.93 11.03
N LYS A 322 14.46 4.98 12.12
CA LYS A 322 14.21 3.86 13.02
C LYS A 322 13.10 2.95 12.49
N ARG A 323 12.83 1.86 13.18
CA ARG A 323 11.69 0.98 12.86
C ARG A 323 10.38 1.71 13.12
N GLY A 324 9.47 1.59 12.16
CA GLY A 324 8.12 2.11 12.28
C GLY A 324 7.16 1.12 12.95
N TYR A 325 5.87 1.20 12.61
CA TYR A 325 4.83 0.34 13.18
C TYR A 325 4.95 -1.15 12.80
N ASN A 326 5.89 -1.49 11.93
CA ASN A 326 6.27 -2.88 11.65
C ASN A 326 7.10 -3.55 12.78
N GLY A 327 7.32 -2.88 13.89
CA GLY A 327 8.08 -3.39 15.02
C GLY A 327 9.53 -3.66 14.64
N THR A 328 10.00 -4.93 14.66
CA THR A 328 11.35 -5.32 14.28
C THR A 328 11.56 -5.47 12.78
N GLY A 329 10.50 -5.37 11.96
CA GLY A 329 10.57 -5.53 10.51
C GLY A 329 11.42 -4.45 9.84
N LEU A 330 12.11 -4.82 8.74
CA LEU A 330 12.98 -3.92 7.97
C LEU A 330 12.21 -3.10 6.93
N THR A 331 11.00 -3.54 6.59
CA THR A 331 10.19 -2.91 5.55
C THR A 331 9.46 -1.68 6.07
N PRO A 332 9.24 -0.66 5.24
CA PRO A 332 8.33 0.42 5.58
C PRO A 332 6.93 -0.10 5.96
N PHE A 333 6.30 0.58 6.90
CA PHE A 333 4.90 0.33 7.23
C PHE A 333 4.00 0.93 6.15
N ASN A 334 3.09 0.13 5.60
CA ASN A 334 2.07 0.58 4.63
C ASN A 334 0.67 0.04 5.01
N GLY A 335 0.42 -0.08 6.30
CA GLY A 335 -0.89 -0.41 6.84
C GLY A 335 -1.77 0.82 7.07
N PHE A 336 -2.65 0.72 8.04
CA PHE A 336 -3.57 1.79 8.44
C PHE A 336 -3.43 2.07 9.93
N ALA A 337 -3.42 3.35 10.27
CA ALA A 337 -3.33 3.81 11.65
C ALA A 337 -4.21 5.06 11.84
N VAL A 338 -4.58 5.33 13.10
CA VAL A 338 -5.52 6.41 13.46
C VAL A 338 -4.97 7.79 13.11
N ASP A 339 -3.66 7.99 13.23
CA ASP A 339 -2.99 9.26 12.92
C ASP A 339 -3.19 9.70 11.48
N GLU A 340 -3.07 8.77 10.52
CA GLU A 340 -3.33 9.05 9.10
C GLU A 340 -4.79 9.44 8.87
N VAL A 341 -5.73 8.67 9.42
CA VAL A 341 -7.16 8.93 9.24
C VAL A 341 -7.57 10.25 9.87
N LEU A 342 -7.00 10.57 11.02
CA LEU A 342 -7.19 11.87 11.67
C LEU A 342 -6.66 13.02 10.80
N LEU A 343 -5.47 12.86 10.21
CA LEU A 343 -4.90 13.85 9.28
C LEU A 343 -5.73 13.99 7.99
N ASN A 344 -6.30 12.89 7.48
CA ASN A 344 -7.23 12.95 6.35
C ASN A 344 -8.44 13.81 6.70
N LYS A 345 -9.07 13.58 7.88
CA LYS A 345 -10.18 14.39 8.36
C LYS A 345 -9.80 15.86 8.53
N ILE A 346 -8.66 16.15 9.16
CA ILE A 346 -8.21 17.53 9.39
C ILE A 346 -8.01 18.27 8.07
N GLU A 347 -7.41 17.63 7.07
CA GLU A 347 -7.27 18.23 5.74
C GLU A 347 -8.63 18.53 5.11
N CYS A 348 -9.60 17.62 5.19
CA CYS A 348 -10.96 17.82 4.68
C CYS A 348 -11.67 18.97 5.40
N LEU A 349 -11.56 19.05 6.72
CA LEU A 349 -12.12 20.17 7.52
C LEU A 349 -11.55 21.52 7.07
N VAL A 350 -10.23 21.63 6.88
CA VAL A 350 -9.61 22.86 6.39
C VAL A 350 -10.13 23.21 4.98
N ARG A 351 -10.26 22.23 4.10
CA ARG A 351 -10.70 22.46 2.73
C ARG A 351 -12.15 22.95 2.61
N ARG A 352 -13.01 22.65 3.58
CA ARG A 352 -14.37 23.17 3.66
C ARG A 352 -14.52 24.36 4.65
N ASP A 353 -13.40 24.98 5.04
CA ASP A 353 -13.29 26.17 5.90
C ASP A 353 -13.77 25.99 7.35
N GLU A 354 -13.80 24.75 7.84
CA GLU A 354 -14.08 24.44 9.27
C GLU A 354 -12.83 24.54 10.13
N LEU A 355 -12.23 25.74 10.15
CA LEU A 355 -10.90 25.99 10.71
C LEU A 355 -10.80 25.72 12.20
N SER A 356 -11.83 26.06 12.98
CA SER A 356 -11.85 25.84 14.43
C SER A 356 -11.82 24.34 14.74
N GLN A 357 -12.61 23.55 14.05
CA GLN A 357 -12.69 22.11 14.26
C GLN A 357 -11.42 21.40 13.79
N ALA A 358 -10.83 21.86 12.68
CA ALA A 358 -9.55 21.40 12.17
C ALA A 358 -8.41 21.68 13.16
N SER A 359 -8.36 22.89 13.74
CA SER A 359 -7.37 23.30 14.75
C SER A 359 -7.46 22.43 16.00
N LEU A 360 -8.65 22.20 16.56
CA LEU A 360 -8.84 21.33 17.73
C LEU A 360 -8.46 19.87 17.44
N SER A 361 -8.77 19.37 16.25
CA SER A 361 -8.39 18.02 15.84
C SER A 361 -6.88 17.88 15.67
N MET A 362 -6.21 18.92 15.17
CA MET A 362 -4.75 18.97 15.04
C MET A 362 -4.08 19.07 16.42
N GLU A 363 -4.61 19.87 17.31
CA GLU A 363 -4.13 19.96 18.70
C GLU A 363 -4.17 18.58 19.38
N ARG A 364 -5.27 17.84 19.21
CA ARG A 364 -5.40 16.48 19.75
C ARG A 364 -4.26 15.56 19.28
N LEU A 365 -3.85 15.63 18.01
CA LEU A 365 -2.71 14.88 17.51
C LEU A 365 -1.40 15.37 18.14
N LEU A 366 -1.17 16.67 18.10
CA LEU A 366 0.13 17.26 18.47
C LEU A 366 0.42 17.24 19.98
N LEU A 367 -0.60 17.27 20.83
CA LEU A 367 -0.44 17.02 22.28
C LEU A 367 0.15 15.63 22.57
N ASN A 368 -0.08 14.65 21.69
CA ASN A 368 0.48 13.31 21.77
C ASN A 368 1.85 13.17 21.07
N ARG A 369 2.35 14.20 20.42
CA ARG A 369 3.62 14.20 19.65
C ARG A 369 4.68 15.10 20.25
N TYR A 370 4.30 16.10 21.03
CA TYR A 370 5.21 17.04 21.66
C TYR A 370 5.48 16.64 23.12
N LYS A 371 6.63 17.04 23.63
CA LYS A 371 6.96 16.90 25.05
C LYS A 371 5.87 17.57 25.89
N THR A 372 5.40 16.88 26.91
CA THR A 372 4.32 17.36 27.80
C THR A 372 4.53 18.79 28.23
N GLY A 373 3.51 19.62 28.07
CA GLY A 373 3.50 21.04 28.47
C GLY A 373 4.30 21.98 27.55
N THR A 374 4.78 21.51 26.40
CA THR A 374 5.58 22.35 25.47
C THR A 374 4.89 22.65 24.15
N TYR A 375 3.75 22.01 23.86
CA TYR A 375 2.95 22.35 22.69
C TYR A 375 2.11 23.58 22.95
N ASN A 376 2.14 24.55 22.05
CA ASN A 376 1.27 25.71 22.06
C ASN A 376 0.19 25.51 20.99
N HIS A 377 -1.07 25.67 21.37
CA HIS A 377 -2.19 25.61 20.43
C HIS A 377 -2.02 26.61 19.29
N VAL A 378 -2.24 26.14 18.08
CA VAL A 378 -2.20 26.94 16.85
C VAL A 378 -3.62 27.10 16.33
N ALA A 379 -4.22 28.26 16.57
CA ALA A 379 -5.50 28.60 15.95
C ALA A 379 -5.30 28.88 14.46
N PHE A 380 -6.11 28.27 13.63
CA PHE A 380 -6.07 28.51 12.17
C PHE A 380 -6.82 29.81 11.84
N ALA A 381 -6.09 30.79 11.29
CA ALA A 381 -6.61 32.11 10.98
C ALA A 381 -7.27 32.20 9.60
N ASP A 382 -6.75 31.45 8.64
CA ASP A 382 -7.25 31.38 7.27
C ASP A 382 -7.02 30.00 6.67
N GLN A 383 -7.79 29.64 5.63
CA GLN A 383 -7.76 28.34 4.98
C GLN A 383 -6.40 28.01 4.34
N GLN A 384 -5.75 29.00 3.74
CA GLN A 384 -4.50 28.79 3.00
C GLN A 384 -3.35 28.43 3.95
N SER A 385 -3.16 29.20 5.00
CA SER A 385 -2.14 28.95 6.02
C SER A 385 -2.43 27.67 6.79
N ALA A 386 -3.69 27.41 7.12
CA ALA A 386 -4.13 26.18 7.77
C ALA A 386 -3.80 24.94 6.91
N LEU A 387 -4.13 24.97 5.62
CA LEU A 387 -3.82 23.87 4.70
C LEU A 387 -2.31 23.64 4.59
N GLN A 388 -1.52 24.69 4.49
CA GLN A 388 -0.06 24.56 4.47
C GLN A 388 0.46 23.89 5.75
N PHE A 389 -0.03 24.30 6.92
CA PHE A 389 0.34 23.72 8.20
C PHE A 389 -0.04 22.23 8.27
N VAL A 390 -1.28 21.88 7.91
CA VAL A 390 -1.75 20.49 7.91
C VAL A 390 -0.94 19.60 7.00
N LEU A 391 -0.60 20.06 5.79
CA LEU A 391 0.21 19.30 4.84
C LEU A 391 1.66 19.12 5.32
N GLN A 392 2.22 20.10 6.07
CA GLN A 392 3.51 19.97 6.71
C GLN A 392 3.47 18.94 7.85
N GLU A 393 2.45 19.01 8.72
CA GLU A 393 2.28 18.03 9.79
C GLU A 393 2.04 16.61 9.24
N ARG A 394 1.27 16.47 8.15
CA ARG A 394 1.10 15.20 7.45
C ARG A 394 2.43 14.65 6.93
N ARG A 395 3.28 15.49 6.33
CA ARG A 395 4.62 15.07 5.86
C ARG A 395 5.52 14.62 7.01
N LYS A 396 5.45 15.26 8.18
CA LYS A 396 6.18 14.90 9.40
C LYS A 396 5.67 13.58 10.00
N GLU A 397 4.35 13.44 10.11
CA GLU A 397 3.71 12.31 10.77
C GLU A 397 3.84 11.02 9.96
N LEU A 398 3.59 11.08 8.67
CA LEU A 398 3.49 9.91 7.79
C LEU A 398 4.80 9.58 7.06
N VAL A 399 5.92 10.07 7.55
CA VAL A 399 7.22 9.81 6.97
C VAL A 399 7.51 8.31 6.89
N TRP A 400 8.08 7.88 5.76
CA TRP A 400 8.47 6.48 5.50
C TRP A 400 7.31 5.45 5.51
N ARG A 401 6.09 5.92 5.12
CA ARG A 401 4.88 5.08 5.00
C ARG A 401 4.42 4.87 3.55
N CYS A 402 5.26 5.18 2.57
CA CYS A 402 4.95 5.09 1.13
C CYS A 402 3.76 5.96 0.69
N LEU A 403 3.40 7.00 1.46
CA LEU A 403 2.24 7.87 1.18
C LEU A 403 2.64 9.19 0.52
N ARG A 404 3.89 9.63 0.69
CA ARG A 404 4.36 10.93 0.18
C ARG A 404 4.24 11.07 -1.32
N TRP A 405 4.50 10.03 -2.10
CA TRP A 405 4.37 10.03 -3.55
C TRP A 405 2.94 10.29 -4.01
N ASP A 406 1.96 9.69 -3.32
CA ASP A 406 0.55 9.89 -3.60
C ASP A 406 0.09 11.30 -3.23
N ASP A 407 0.59 11.85 -2.11
CA ASP A 407 0.34 13.25 -1.74
C ASP A 407 0.89 14.22 -2.78
N ILE A 408 2.11 14.01 -3.29
CA ILE A 408 2.69 14.86 -4.34
C ILE A 408 1.83 14.82 -5.60
N LYS A 409 1.42 13.62 -6.05
CA LYS A 409 0.60 13.45 -7.25
C LYS A 409 -0.74 14.19 -7.14
N ARG A 410 -1.48 13.96 -6.03
CA ARG A 410 -2.80 14.60 -5.86
C ARG A 410 -2.71 16.13 -5.71
N LEU A 411 -1.69 16.62 -4.98
CA LEU A 411 -1.47 18.05 -4.78
C LEU A 411 -1.01 18.74 -6.07
N ASN A 412 -0.20 18.10 -6.90
CA ASN A 412 0.19 18.62 -8.20
C ASN A 412 -1.00 18.69 -9.17
N LYS A 413 -1.94 17.75 -9.10
CA LYS A 413 -3.22 17.84 -9.83
C LYS A 413 -4.07 19.06 -9.40
N GLU A 414 -3.85 19.58 -8.19
CA GLU A 414 -4.48 20.81 -7.68
C GLU A 414 -3.65 22.08 -7.95
N GLY A 415 -2.56 21.96 -8.69
CA GLY A 415 -1.74 23.11 -9.06
C GLY A 415 -0.73 23.55 -7.98
N LYS A 416 -0.41 22.70 -6.99
CA LYS A 416 0.60 23.06 -5.96
C LYS A 416 2.02 23.21 -6.50
N GLY A 417 2.32 22.68 -7.70
CA GLY A 417 3.59 22.91 -8.39
C GLY A 417 4.80 22.32 -7.67
N ILE A 418 4.66 21.16 -7.00
CA ILE A 418 5.75 20.51 -6.28
C ILE A 418 6.70 19.88 -7.29
N VAL A 419 7.89 20.48 -7.44
CA VAL A 419 8.99 19.96 -8.26
C VAL A 419 9.89 19.12 -7.36
N LEU A 420 10.18 17.88 -7.78
CA LEU A 420 11.19 17.06 -7.10
C LEU A 420 12.57 17.29 -7.72
N SER A 421 13.62 17.32 -6.87
CA SER A 421 14.98 17.56 -7.32
C SER A 421 15.96 16.66 -6.58
N ARG A 422 16.92 16.09 -7.32
CA ARG A 422 18.04 15.30 -6.80
C ARG A 422 19.35 15.85 -7.36
N ARG A 423 20.36 15.93 -6.51
CA ARG A 423 21.71 16.30 -6.92
C ARG A 423 22.67 15.12 -6.70
N LEU A 424 23.41 14.74 -7.73
CA LEU A 424 24.48 13.74 -7.67
C LEU A 424 25.72 14.35 -8.34
N GLY A 425 26.73 14.69 -7.54
CA GLY A 425 27.86 15.47 -8.03
C GLY A 425 27.38 16.80 -8.63
N ASP A 426 27.76 17.06 -9.89
CA ASP A 426 27.35 18.24 -10.64
C ASP A 426 25.99 18.07 -11.35
N ALA A 427 25.51 16.85 -11.47
CA ALA A 427 24.23 16.57 -12.13
C ALA A 427 23.04 16.90 -11.22
N VAL A 428 22.01 17.54 -11.81
CA VAL A 428 20.74 17.84 -11.17
C VAL A 428 19.62 17.19 -11.97
N TYR A 429 18.93 16.27 -11.32
CA TYR A 429 17.75 15.60 -11.86
C TYR A 429 16.50 16.26 -11.31
N LYS A 430 15.51 16.49 -12.16
CA LYS A 430 14.24 17.10 -11.76
C LYS A 430 13.08 16.28 -12.29
N LEU A 431 12.00 16.23 -11.51
CA LEU A 431 10.70 15.73 -11.94
C LEU A 431 9.68 16.86 -11.80
N GLU A 432 9.27 17.39 -12.96
CA GLU A 432 8.30 18.47 -13.02
C GLU A 432 6.88 17.97 -12.71
N PRO A 433 6.01 18.82 -12.16
CA PRO A 433 4.63 18.45 -11.81
C PRO A 433 3.85 17.89 -13.00
N ASN A 434 3.05 16.86 -12.74
CA ASN A 434 2.12 16.26 -13.70
C ASN A 434 2.76 15.67 -14.97
N THR A 435 4.09 15.44 -14.98
CA THR A 435 4.76 14.78 -16.10
C THR A 435 4.55 13.26 -16.07
N PRO A 436 4.74 12.57 -17.21
CA PRO A 436 4.62 11.10 -17.26
C PRO A 436 5.55 10.36 -16.28
N GLY A 437 6.64 10.99 -15.83
CA GLY A 437 7.56 10.43 -14.83
C GLY A 437 6.93 10.04 -13.48
N TYR A 438 5.70 10.47 -13.21
CA TYR A 438 4.93 10.05 -12.03
C TYR A 438 4.26 8.67 -12.16
N VAL A 439 4.28 8.07 -13.35
CA VAL A 439 3.73 6.73 -13.61
C VAL A 439 4.89 5.75 -13.72
N PHE A 440 4.86 4.64 -13.01
CA PHE A 440 5.90 3.62 -13.12
C PHE A 440 5.72 2.75 -14.37
N ASN A 441 6.83 2.27 -14.93
CA ASN A 441 6.80 1.32 -16.04
C ASN A 441 6.12 0.01 -15.61
N ILE A 442 5.45 -0.65 -16.54
CA ILE A 442 5.03 -2.04 -16.36
C ILE A 442 6.28 -2.92 -16.56
N PRO A 443 6.51 -3.96 -15.75
CA PRO A 443 7.66 -4.85 -15.90
C PRO A 443 7.73 -5.47 -17.32
N GLN A 444 8.93 -5.54 -17.88
CA GLN A 444 9.10 -5.98 -19.26
C GLN A 444 8.73 -7.44 -19.47
N ASP A 445 8.92 -8.29 -18.46
CA ASP A 445 8.50 -9.70 -18.49
C ASP A 445 6.97 -9.84 -18.56
N GLU A 446 6.22 -8.95 -17.90
CA GLU A 446 4.76 -8.92 -18.05
C GLU A 446 4.35 -8.52 -19.47
N ILE A 447 4.96 -7.48 -20.03
CA ILE A 447 4.67 -7.05 -21.41
C ILE A 447 4.98 -8.17 -22.41
N ASN A 448 6.13 -8.83 -22.25
CA ASN A 448 6.53 -9.94 -23.13
C ASN A 448 5.55 -11.12 -23.04
N ARG A 449 4.96 -11.36 -21.87
CA ARG A 449 4.05 -12.48 -21.62
C ARG A 449 2.63 -12.18 -22.05
N SER A 450 2.13 -10.99 -21.78
CA SER A 450 0.71 -10.62 -21.97
C SER A 450 0.45 -9.75 -23.21
N GLY A 451 1.46 -9.09 -23.75
CA GLY A 451 1.31 -8.16 -24.88
C GLY A 451 0.61 -6.84 -24.51
N ILE A 452 0.49 -6.51 -23.23
CA ILE A 452 -0.15 -5.25 -22.79
C ILE A 452 0.73 -4.04 -23.14
N ILE A 453 0.08 -2.89 -23.33
CA ILE A 453 0.76 -1.64 -23.70
C ILE A 453 1.55 -1.08 -22.52
N GLN A 454 2.80 -0.67 -22.77
CA GLN A 454 3.67 0.00 -21.80
C GLN A 454 3.18 1.41 -21.47
N ASN A 455 3.44 1.87 -20.26
CA ASN A 455 3.27 3.27 -19.87
C ASN A 455 4.29 4.17 -20.59
N ILE A 456 3.81 5.30 -21.09
CA ILE A 456 4.68 6.38 -21.57
C ILE A 456 5.28 7.09 -20.34
N ARG A 457 6.61 7.23 -20.37
CA ARG A 457 7.35 7.87 -19.28
C ARG A 457 8.40 8.87 -19.78
#